data_8a19c2ce6c0dd98012142759b38ddff8
#
_entry.id   8a19c2ce6c0dd98012142759b38ddff8
#
_cell.length_a   1.000
_cell.length_b   1.000
_cell.length_c   1.000
_cell.angle_alpha   90.00
_cell.angle_beta   90.00
_cell.angle_gamma   90.00
#
_symmetry.space_group_name_H-M   'P 1'
#
loop_
_entity.id
_entity.type
_entity.pdbx_description
1 polymer ?
#
loop_
_entity_poly.entity_id
_entity_poly.type
_entity_poly.pdbx_seq_one_letter_code
_entity_poly.pdbx_strand_id
1 'polypeptide(L)'
;QVNNSFSGQNYLPLSLGFLVSYAEMHCKNFNDFEFLNPIYKRVPIKDAIEQYKDCDIVAFSVYVWNNNISMRIAKALKEVNPNILTLVGGCHIPERPEYIEKYMSDHPYIDIASVGEGERVFTDFLENYPKRTWENVESLIYRDDDKLITTPQAERIKDMNEIPSPFVEGYFDGLIKDNPHERWIGLWETNRGCPFACTFCDWGVGFKKKVSKYNLEDRLFYEIDWFSKNKVEFVFACDANFGMYKDRDLPIVKKFAENKERYGFPEALSVQNTKNSNEVS
;
A
#
# COMPACT_ATOMS: atom_id res chain seq x y z
N GLN A 1 -3.02 -4.78 -6.26
CA GLN A 1 -2.81 -5.49 -4.99
C GLN A 1 -3.84 -6.60 -4.83
N VAL A 2 -3.50 -7.81 -5.23
CA VAL A 2 -4.40 -8.97 -5.13
C VAL A 2 -4.45 -9.46 -3.68
N ASN A 3 -5.62 -9.44 -3.07
CA ASN A 3 -5.83 -9.94 -1.70
C ASN A 3 -6.72 -11.19 -1.68
N ASN A 4 -6.65 -11.95 -0.59
CA ASN A 4 -7.64 -12.96 -0.27
C ASN A 4 -8.87 -12.26 0.33
N SER A 5 -10.07 -12.75 0.02
CA SER A 5 -11.27 -12.35 0.76
C SER A 5 -11.26 -13.01 2.16
N PHE A 6 -11.88 -12.35 3.12
CA PHE A 6 -12.09 -12.87 4.47
C PHE A 6 -13.61 -12.89 4.75
N SER A 7 -14.17 -14.06 5.00
CA SER A 7 -15.61 -14.23 5.26
C SER A 7 -16.52 -13.55 4.23
N GLY A 8 -16.15 -13.56 2.95
CA GLY A 8 -16.91 -12.90 1.88
C GLY A 8 -16.72 -11.39 1.82
N GLN A 9 -15.82 -10.83 2.58
CA GLN A 9 -15.44 -9.42 2.55
C GLN A 9 -14.12 -9.23 1.79
N ASN A 10 -13.95 -8.09 1.12
CA ASN A 10 -12.75 -7.75 0.37
C ASN A 10 -12.04 -6.53 0.97
N TYR A 11 -10.72 -6.57 0.94
CA TYR A 11 -9.89 -5.48 1.45
C TYR A 11 -9.81 -4.32 0.46
N LEU A 12 -10.04 -3.10 0.92
CA LEU A 12 -9.64 -1.91 0.18
C LEU A 12 -8.11 -1.91 0.03
N PRO A 13 -7.58 -1.69 -1.18
CA PRO A 13 -6.14 -1.79 -1.46
C PRO A 13 -5.37 -0.55 -0.97
N LEU A 14 -5.20 -0.41 0.34
CA LEU A 14 -4.66 0.78 1.01
C LEU A 14 -3.33 1.26 0.43
N SER A 15 -2.38 0.35 0.17
CA SER A 15 -1.08 0.73 -0.37
C SER A 15 -1.18 1.38 -1.74
N LEU A 16 -2.09 0.93 -2.60
CA LEU A 16 -2.33 1.58 -3.89
C LEU A 16 -2.95 2.96 -3.71
N GLY A 17 -3.89 3.08 -2.75
CA GLY A 17 -4.48 4.36 -2.39
C GLY A 17 -3.41 5.38 -1.98
N PHE A 18 -2.48 5.02 -1.11
CA PHE A 18 -1.39 5.91 -0.71
C PHE A 18 -0.48 6.30 -1.87
N LEU A 19 -0.08 5.35 -2.72
CA LEU A 19 0.79 5.62 -3.87
C LEU A 19 0.15 6.61 -4.83
N VAL A 20 -1.11 6.38 -5.20
CA VAL A 20 -1.80 7.22 -6.19
C VAL A 20 -2.16 8.59 -5.60
N SER A 21 -2.70 8.65 -4.37
CA SER A 21 -3.04 9.93 -3.73
C SER A 21 -1.80 10.80 -3.49
N TYR A 22 -0.66 10.18 -3.13
CA TYR A 22 0.59 10.91 -2.99
C TYR A 22 1.11 11.41 -4.34
N ALA A 23 1.07 10.57 -5.38
CA ALA A 23 1.47 10.96 -6.71
C ALA A 23 0.56 12.06 -7.30
N GLU A 24 -0.75 12.00 -7.08
CA GLU A 24 -1.69 13.04 -7.50
C GLU A 24 -1.34 14.42 -6.93
N MET A 25 -0.92 14.47 -5.67
CA MET A 25 -0.53 15.72 -5.00
C MET A 25 0.85 16.23 -5.41
N HIS A 26 1.81 15.34 -5.65
CA HIS A 26 3.23 15.69 -5.75
C HIS A 26 3.86 15.50 -7.13
N CYS A 27 3.29 14.67 -8.02
CA CYS A 27 3.83 14.38 -9.33
C CYS A 27 3.50 15.48 -10.34
N LYS A 28 4.51 16.05 -10.97
CA LYS A 28 4.35 17.18 -11.91
C LYS A 28 3.61 16.82 -13.20
N ASN A 29 3.72 15.58 -13.61
CA ASN A 29 3.11 15.05 -14.85
C ASN A 29 2.05 13.99 -14.56
N PHE A 30 1.39 14.04 -13.39
CA PHE A 30 0.37 13.06 -13.00
C PHE A 30 -0.75 12.92 -14.02
N ASN A 31 -1.19 14.04 -14.61
CA ASN A 31 -2.26 14.09 -15.61
C ASN A 31 -1.89 13.45 -16.97
N ASP A 32 -0.64 13.09 -17.18
CA ASP A 32 -0.21 12.36 -18.38
C ASP A 32 -0.48 10.84 -18.25
N PHE A 33 -0.95 10.39 -17.06
CA PHE A 33 -1.23 8.99 -16.77
C PHE A 33 -2.73 8.75 -16.56
N GLU A 34 -3.23 7.67 -17.12
CA GLU A 34 -4.55 7.12 -16.83
C GLU A 34 -4.40 5.89 -15.91
N PHE A 35 -5.04 5.93 -14.75
CA PHE A 35 -5.03 4.84 -13.78
C PHE A 35 -6.27 3.97 -13.95
N LEU A 36 -6.08 2.72 -14.34
CA LEU A 36 -7.17 1.76 -14.44
C LEU A 36 -7.57 1.23 -13.05
N ASN A 37 -8.81 0.74 -12.94
CA ASN A 37 -9.30 0.10 -11.72
C ASN A 37 -8.35 -1.02 -11.27
N PRO A 38 -7.96 -1.06 -9.99
CA PRO A 38 -7.03 -2.07 -9.48
C PRO A 38 -7.72 -3.42 -9.28
N ILE A 39 -6.99 -4.50 -9.52
CA ILE A 39 -7.39 -5.82 -9.05
C ILE A 39 -7.13 -5.90 -7.54
N TYR A 40 -8.21 -5.94 -6.74
CA TYR A 40 -8.16 -5.97 -5.27
C TYR A 40 -8.43 -7.37 -4.68
N LYS A 41 -9.01 -8.29 -5.47
CA LYS A 41 -9.32 -9.68 -5.08
C LYS A 41 -8.72 -10.67 -6.07
N ARG A 42 -8.73 -11.95 -5.71
CA ARG A 42 -8.27 -13.00 -6.61
C ARG A 42 -9.21 -13.12 -7.80
N VAL A 43 -8.63 -13.05 -8.98
CA VAL A 43 -9.32 -13.27 -10.27
C VAL A 43 -8.57 -14.34 -11.08
N PRO A 44 -9.23 -15.00 -12.04
CA PRO A 44 -8.52 -15.82 -13.01
C PRO A 44 -7.44 -15.02 -13.74
N ILE A 45 -6.27 -15.63 -13.98
CA ILE A 45 -5.14 -14.94 -14.63
C ILE A 45 -5.55 -14.37 -16.01
N LYS A 46 -6.35 -15.11 -16.76
CA LYS A 46 -6.88 -14.64 -18.05
C LYS A 46 -7.65 -13.32 -17.97
N ASP A 47 -8.39 -13.12 -16.89
CA ASP A 47 -9.18 -11.90 -16.70
C ASP A 47 -8.27 -10.71 -16.37
N ALA A 48 -7.21 -10.96 -15.56
CA ALA A 48 -6.18 -9.95 -15.30
C ALA A 48 -5.39 -9.57 -16.55
N ILE A 49 -5.08 -10.54 -17.43
CA ILE A 49 -4.44 -10.28 -18.72
C ILE A 49 -5.34 -9.43 -19.59
N GLU A 50 -6.61 -9.80 -19.72
CA GLU A 50 -7.55 -9.05 -20.56
C GLU A 50 -7.71 -7.61 -20.11
N GLN A 51 -7.68 -7.37 -18.80
CA GLN A 51 -7.78 -6.02 -18.24
C GLN A 51 -6.54 -5.17 -18.49
N TYR A 52 -5.33 -5.75 -18.51
CA TYR A 52 -4.08 -4.99 -18.49
C TYR A 52 -3.14 -5.22 -19.66
N LYS A 53 -3.48 -6.04 -20.65
CA LYS A 53 -2.62 -6.36 -21.81
C LYS A 53 -2.20 -5.16 -22.65
N ASP A 54 -3.00 -4.09 -22.63
CA ASP A 54 -2.79 -2.88 -23.41
C ASP A 54 -2.22 -1.73 -22.57
N CYS A 55 -1.86 -1.97 -21.29
CA CYS A 55 -1.23 -0.98 -20.44
C CYS A 55 0.25 -0.79 -20.80
N ASP A 56 0.75 0.43 -20.62
CA ASP A 56 2.19 0.73 -20.71
C ASP A 56 2.94 0.28 -19.45
N ILE A 57 2.30 0.39 -18.28
CA ILE A 57 2.87 0.06 -16.97
C ILE A 57 1.88 -0.81 -16.20
N VAL A 58 2.38 -1.88 -15.58
CA VAL A 58 1.62 -2.66 -14.60
C VAL A 58 2.44 -2.79 -13.31
N ALA A 59 1.93 -2.15 -12.24
CA ALA A 59 2.57 -2.15 -10.92
C ALA A 59 1.91 -3.13 -9.96
N PHE A 60 2.73 -3.83 -9.18
CA PHE A 60 2.30 -4.85 -8.22
C PHE A 60 2.72 -4.48 -6.80
N SER A 61 1.75 -4.34 -5.90
CA SER A 61 2.01 -4.27 -4.46
C SER A 61 2.05 -5.70 -3.90
N VAL A 62 3.25 -6.13 -3.49
CA VAL A 62 3.58 -7.53 -3.22
C VAL A 62 3.77 -7.79 -1.72
N TYR A 63 3.04 -8.80 -1.25
CA TYR A 63 3.09 -9.35 0.11
C TYR A 63 3.26 -10.86 0.05
N VAL A 64 3.62 -11.49 1.16
CA VAL A 64 3.83 -12.96 1.22
C VAL A 64 2.61 -13.76 0.71
N TRP A 65 1.39 -13.27 0.93
CA TRP A 65 0.15 -13.97 0.52
C TRP A 65 -0.24 -13.78 -0.94
N ASN A 66 0.30 -12.79 -1.63
CA ASN A 66 -0.04 -12.51 -3.03
C ASN A 66 1.15 -12.59 -4.00
N ASN A 67 2.37 -12.82 -3.52
CA ASN A 67 3.56 -12.88 -4.37
C ASN A 67 3.37 -13.85 -5.55
N ASN A 68 2.99 -15.08 -5.27
CA ASN A 68 2.87 -16.11 -6.30
C ASN A 68 1.85 -15.76 -7.40
N ILE A 69 0.69 -15.23 -7.04
CA ILE A 69 -0.32 -14.83 -8.03
C ILE A 69 0.13 -13.59 -8.81
N SER A 70 0.73 -12.61 -8.14
CA SER A 70 1.26 -11.40 -8.77
C SER A 70 2.35 -11.73 -9.80
N MET A 71 3.29 -12.60 -9.43
CA MET A 71 4.35 -13.04 -10.33
C MET A 71 3.82 -13.83 -11.52
N ARG A 72 2.81 -14.67 -11.34
CA ARG A 72 2.16 -15.39 -12.45
C ARG A 72 1.43 -14.44 -13.41
N ILE A 73 0.77 -13.41 -12.89
CA ILE A 73 0.11 -12.37 -13.72
C ILE A 73 1.17 -11.58 -14.48
N ALA A 74 2.24 -11.12 -13.82
CA ALA A 74 3.33 -10.37 -14.45
C ALA A 74 3.97 -11.16 -15.61
N LYS A 75 4.28 -12.45 -15.36
CA LYS A 75 4.82 -13.33 -16.39
C LYS A 75 3.88 -13.46 -17.59
N ALA A 76 2.60 -13.74 -17.33
CA ALA A 76 1.62 -13.93 -18.38
C ALA A 76 1.35 -12.64 -19.19
N LEU A 77 1.40 -11.46 -18.55
CA LEU A 77 1.32 -10.17 -19.23
C LEU A 77 2.51 -9.96 -20.18
N LYS A 78 3.73 -10.26 -19.73
CA LYS A 78 4.93 -10.16 -20.57
C LYS A 78 4.92 -11.13 -21.76
N GLU A 79 4.31 -12.30 -21.60
CA GLU A 79 4.15 -13.28 -22.70
C GLU A 79 3.18 -12.75 -23.79
N VAL A 80 2.15 -11.97 -23.41
CA VAL A 80 1.17 -11.38 -24.33
C VAL A 80 1.67 -10.05 -24.90
N ASN A 81 2.24 -9.19 -24.06
CA ASN A 81 2.79 -7.90 -24.46
C ASN A 81 4.14 -7.65 -23.77
N PRO A 82 5.26 -7.97 -24.45
CA PRO A 82 6.61 -7.76 -23.90
C PRO A 82 6.97 -6.30 -23.61
N ASN A 83 6.23 -5.33 -24.18
CA ASN A 83 6.50 -3.91 -24.01
C ASN A 83 5.95 -3.33 -22.69
N ILE A 84 5.05 -4.05 -22.01
CA ILE A 84 4.56 -3.63 -20.68
C ILE A 84 5.74 -3.50 -19.74
N LEU A 85 5.87 -2.33 -19.09
CA LEU A 85 6.83 -2.14 -18.01
C LEU A 85 6.23 -2.70 -16.71
N THR A 86 6.91 -3.68 -16.11
CA THR A 86 6.47 -4.32 -14.87
C THR A 86 7.25 -3.78 -13.68
N LEU A 87 6.52 -3.21 -12.71
CA LEU A 87 7.06 -2.66 -11.46
C LEU A 87 6.54 -3.47 -10.28
N VAL A 88 7.42 -3.87 -9.37
CA VAL A 88 7.03 -4.49 -8.09
C VAL A 88 7.50 -3.65 -6.91
N GLY A 89 6.70 -3.62 -5.86
CA GLY A 89 7.04 -2.99 -4.58
C GLY A 89 6.26 -3.62 -3.43
N GLY A 90 6.54 -3.22 -2.21
CA GLY A 90 5.86 -3.70 -1.01
C GLY A 90 6.72 -4.59 -0.13
N CYS A 91 6.17 -4.96 1.03
CA CYS A 91 6.93 -5.59 2.14
C CYS A 91 7.55 -6.96 1.82
N HIS A 92 7.16 -7.61 0.72
CA HIS A 92 7.75 -8.89 0.33
C HIS A 92 9.01 -8.74 -0.52
N ILE A 93 9.25 -7.55 -1.06
CA ILE A 93 10.45 -7.28 -1.87
C ILE A 93 11.65 -7.20 -0.91
N PRO A 94 12.68 -8.03 -1.12
CA PRO A 94 13.84 -8.03 -0.23
C PRO A 94 14.63 -6.71 -0.30
N GLU A 95 15.08 -6.23 0.87
CA GLU A 95 15.89 -5.00 0.96
C GLU A 95 17.42 -5.28 0.86
N ARG A 96 17.84 -6.53 1.16
CA ARG A 96 19.27 -6.89 1.14
C ARG A 96 19.72 -7.22 -0.28
N PRO A 97 20.90 -6.72 -0.71
CA PRO A 97 21.39 -6.87 -2.08
C PRO A 97 21.37 -8.33 -2.59
N GLU A 98 21.89 -9.26 -1.80
CA GLU A 98 22.00 -10.66 -2.19
C GLU A 98 20.62 -11.34 -2.40
N TYR A 99 19.61 -10.91 -1.68
CA TYR A 99 18.25 -11.44 -1.80
C TYR A 99 17.45 -10.77 -2.92
N ILE A 100 17.62 -9.46 -3.12
CA ILE A 100 16.95 -8.77 -4.21
C ILE A 100 17.51 -9.19 -5.58
N GLU A 101 18.82 -9.38 -5.69
CA GLU A 101 19.44 -9.91 -6.90
C GLU A 101 18.88 -11.30 -7.26
N LYS A 102 18.79 -12.17 -6.24
CA LYS A 102 18.16 -13.48 -6.41
C LYS A 102 16.69 -13.36 -6.82
N TYR A 103 15.92 -12.50 -6.14
CA TYR A 103 14.50 -12.28 -6.45
C TYR A 103 14.31 -11.83 -7.89
N MET A 104 15.09 -10.87 -8.36
CA MET A 104 15.05 -10.39 -9.73
C MET A 104 15.49 -11.48 -10.73
N SER A 105 16.51 -12.29 -10.40
CA SER A 105 16.93 -13.41 -11.25
C SER A 105 15.87 -14.49 -11.37
N ASP A 106 15.18 -14.82 -10.29
CA ASP A 106 14.08 -15.80 -10.29
C ASP A 106 12.85 -15.28 -11.07
N HIS A 107 12.73 -13.95 -11.27
CA HIS A 107 11.60 -13.30 -11.94
C HIS A 107 12.05 -12.41 -13.11
N PRO A 108 12.59 -13.00 -14.22
CA PRO A 108 13.15 -12.24 -15.34
C PRO A 108 12.14 -11.37 -16.11
N TYR A 109 10.86 -11.58 -15.86
CA TYR A 109 9.74 -10.81 -16.42
C TYR A 109 9.39 -9.57 -15.57
N ILE A 110 10.11 -9.29 -14.47
CA ILE A 110 10.02 -8.04 -13.73
C ILE A 110 11.13 -7.11 -14.18
N ASP A 111 10.77 -5.91 -14.62
CA ASP A 111 11.71 -4.91 -15.11
C ASP A 111 12.29 -4.10 -13.97
N ILE A 112 11.45 -3.69 -12.99
CA ILE A 112 11.82 -2.79 -11.90
C ILE A 112 11.27 -3.32 -10.57
N ALA A 113 12.07 -3.25 -9.52
CA ALA A 113 11.66 -3.44 -8.14
C ALA A 113 11.91 -2.17 -7.33
N SER A 114 10.97 -1.84 -6.43
CA SER A 114 11.09 -0.74 -5.46
C SER A 114 11.21 -1.30 -4.05
N VAL A 115 12.11 -0.76 -3.24
CA VAL A 115 12.34 -1.17 -1.85
C VAL A 115 12.04 -0.02 -0.87
N GLY A 116 11.53 -0.36 0.31
CA GLY A 116 11.21 0.63 1.33
C GLY A 116 9.83 1.27 1.17
N GLU A 117 9.70 2.54 1.55
CA GLU A 117 8.45 3.32 1.43
C GLU A 117 8.21 3.71 -0.03
N GLY A 118 6.99 3.46 -0.51
CA GLY A 118 6.70 3.54 -1.94
C GLY A 118 6.22 4.89 -2.44
N GLU A 119 5.69 5.76 -1.59
CA GLU A 119 4.94 6.96 -2.00
C GLU A 119 5.80 7.90 -2.85
N ARG A 120 6.95 8.31 -2.32
CA ARG A 120 7.90 9.16 -3.06
C ARG A 120 8.49 8.43 -4.26
N VAL A 121 8.93 7.20 -4.04
CA VAL A 121 9.58 6.39 -5.09
C VAL A 121 8.65 6.19 -6.30
N PHE A 122 7.37 5.93 -6.06
CA PHE A 122 6.37 5.80 -7.13
C PHE A 122 6.15 7.12 -7.87
N THR A 123 6.11 8.23 -7.15
CA THR A 123 6.00 9.58 -7.75
C THR A 123 7.20 9.90 -8.63
N ASP A 124 8.42 9.70 -8.10
CA ASP A 124 9.65 9.93 -8.85
C ASP A 124 9.77 8.99 -10.06
N PHE A 125 9.29 7.74 -9.93
CA PHE A 125 9.19 6.80 -11.04
C PHE A 125 8.29 7.33 -12.15
N LEU A 126 7.09 7.85 -11.83
CA LEU A 126 6.19 8.44 -12.82
C LEU A 126 6.82 9.66 -13.51
N GLU A 127 7.46 10.56 -12.76
CA GLU A 127 8.14 11.74 -13.32
C GLU A 127 9.27 11.37 -14.29
N ASN A 128 9.98 10.27 -14.03
CA ASN A 128 11.08 9.81 -14.85
C ASN A 128 10.67 8.81 -15.97
N TYR A 129 9.43 8.32 -15.96
CA TYR A 129 8.94 7.35 -16.93
C TYR A 129 9.05 7.81 -18.38
N PRO A 130 8.70 9.06 -18.77
CA PRO A 130 8.74 9.47 -20.17
C PRO A 130 10.12 9.40 -20.80
N LYS A 131 11.19 9.57 -19.98
CA LYS A 131 12.59 9.52 -20.42
C LYS A 131 13.29 8.21 -20.03
N ARG A 132 12.65 7.40 -19.20
CA ARG A 132 13.21 6.17 -18.61
C ARG A 132 14.54 6.39 -17.89
N THR A 133 14.67 7.53 -17.18
CA THR A 133 15.88 7.93 -16.46
C THR A 133 15.84 7.37 -15.01
N TRP A 134 15.88 6.03 -14.90
CA TRP A 134 15.72 5.32 -13.62
C TRP A 134 16.84 5.58 -12.63
N GLU A 135 18.02 5.96 -13.10
CA GLU A 135 19.17 6.36 -12.30
C GLU A 135 18.89 7.58 -11.40
N ASN A 136 17.87 8.38 -11.74
CA ASN A 136 17.44 9.55 -10.96
C ASN A 136 16.40 9.22 -9.89
N VAL A 137 15.92 7.97 -9.82
CA VAL A 137 14.91 7.53 -8.85
C VAL A 137 15.57 6.70 -7.77
N GLU A 138 15.47 7.15 -6.52
CA GLU A 138 16.01 6.42 -5.37
C GLU A 138 15.22 5.14 -5.07
N SER A 139 15.83 4.19 -4.37
CA SER A 139 15.21 2.93 -3.94
C SER A 139 14.70 2.03 -5.07
N LEU A 140 15.26 2.14 -6.27
CA LEU A 140 14.95 1.22 -7.38
C LEU A 140 16.06 0.20 -7.59
N ILE A 141 15.63 -0.97 -8.04
CA ILE A 141 16.47 -1.98 -8.68
C ILE A 141 15.85 -2.22 -10.06
N TYR A 142 16.59 -1.96 -11.12
CA TYR A 142 16.11 -2.10 -12.49
C TYR A 142 17.10 -2.84 -13.39
N ARG A 143 16.59 -3.34 -14.54
CA ARG A 143 17.41 -3.98 -15.54
C ARG A 143 17.92 -2.96 -16.54
N ASP A 144 19.23 -3.02 -16.79
CA ASP A 144 19.92 -2.30 -17.85
C ASP A 144 20.72 -3.37 -18.64
N ASP A 145 20.19 -3.76 -19.77
CA ASP A 145 20.62 -4.96 -20.50
C ASP A 145 20.64 -6.20 -19.59
N ASP A 146 21.79 -6.85 -19.48
CA ASP A 146 22.00 -8.04 -18.65
C ASP A 146 22.37 -7.72 -17.19
N LYS A 147 22.39 -6.45 -16.80
CA LYS A 147 22.80 -6.02 -15.46
C LYS A 147 21.62 -5.56 -14.63
N LEU A 148 21.73 -5.81 -13.33
CA LEU A 148 20.86 -5.18 -12.34
C LEU A 148 21.56 -3.94 -11.78
N ILE A 149 20.89 -2.80 -11.89
CA ILE A 149 21.35 -1.53 -11.33
C ILE A 149 20.53 -1.24 -10.08
N THR A 150 21.21 -0.90 -8.99
CA THR A 150 20.58 -0.49 -7.74
C THR A 150 20.89 0.98 -7.48
N THR A 151 19.84 1.77 -7.27
CA THR A 151 19.98 3.18 -6.91
C THR A 151 20.10 3.36 -5.39
N PRO A 152 20.59 4.53 -4.90
CA PRO A 152 20.65 4.82 -3.46
C PRO A 152 19.28 4.68 -2.78
N GLN A 153 19.28 4.33 -1.49
CA GLN A 153 18.05 4.21 -0.72
C GLN A 153 17.45 5.59 -0.42
N ALA A 154 16.17 5.76 -0.68
CA ALA A 154 15.40 6.96 -0.36
C ALA A 154 15.25 7.15 1.16
N GLU A 155 15.28 8.41 1.61
CA GLU A 155 14.92 8.73 2.98
C GLU A 155 13.42 8.52 3.21
N ARG A 156 13.07 8.09 4.44
CA ARG A 156 11.66 8.00 4.86
C ARG A 156 10.98 9.36 4.86
N ILE A 157 9.70 9.36 4.56
CA ILE A 157 8.82 10.51 4.78
C ILE A 157 8.79 10.80 6.29
N LYS A 158 9.23 11.99 6.67
CA LYS A 158 9.38 12.39 8.09
C LYS A 158 8.06 12.86 8.69
N ASP A 159 7.30 13.63 7.93
CA ASP A 159 5.96 14.05 8.29
C ASP A 159 4.92 13.21 7.53
N MET A 160 4.23 12.35 8.24
CA MET A 160 3.18 11.50 7.65
C MET A 160 2.01 12.31 7.06
N ASN A 161 1.82 13.57 7.49
CA ASN A 161 0.74 14.40 6.98
C ASN A 161 1.01 14.93 5.56
N GLU A 162 2.24 14.76 5.04
CA GLU A 162 2.53 14.96 3.61
C GLU A 162 1.88 13.90 2.71
N ILE A 163 1.44 12.76 3.28
CA ILE A 163 0.76 11.69 2.54
C ILE A 163 -0.73 11.93 2.61
N PRO A 164 -1.43 12.24 1.51
CA PRO A 164 -2.87 12.44 1.50
C PRO A 164 -3.64 11.20 1.95
N SER A 165 -4.84 11.40 2.49
CA SER A 165 -5.71 10.28 2.83
C SER A 165 -6.42 9.75 1.60
N PRO A 166 -6.19 8.50 1.17
CA PRO A 166 -6.87 7.95 0.00
C PRO A 166 -8.38 7.77 0.21
N PHE A 167 -8.83 7.81 1.45
CA PHE A 167 -10.25 7.77 1.80
C PHE A 167 -10.90 9.14 1.62
N VAL A 168 -10.30 10.17 2.20
CA VAL A 168 -10.84 11.54 2.21
C VAL A 168 -10.71 12.19 0.82
N GLU A 169 -9.61 11.90 0.11
CA GLU A 169 -9.40 12.38 -1.27
C GLU A 169 -10.20 11.59 -2.33
N GLY A 170 -11.03 10.62 -1.92
CA GLY A 170 -11.99 9.95 -2.80
C GLY A 170 -11.39 8.86 -3.70
N TYR A 171 -10.15 8.43 -3.47
CA TYR A 171 -9.52 7.38 -4.30
C TYR A 171 -10.35 6.09 -4.34
N PHE A 172 -11.03 5.74 -3.26
CA PHE A 172 -11.86 4.53 -3.18
C PHE A 172 -13.31 4.71 -3.59
N ASP A 173 -13.77 5.93 -3.80
CA ASP A 173 -15.20 6.21 -4.08
C ASP A 173 -15.67 5.54 -5.38
N GLY A 174 -14.85 5.61 -6.44
CA GLY A 174 -15.11 4.90 -7.70
C GLY A 174 -15.16 3.40 -7.51
N LEU A 175 -14.18 2.84 -6.79
CA LEU A 175 -14.10 1.39 -6.54
C LEU A 175 -15.34 0.88 -5.79
N ILE A 176 -15.80 1.60 -4.77
CA ILE A 176 -17.01 1.23 -4.00
C ILE A 176 -18.25 1.38 -4.85
N LYS A 177 -18.38 2.47 -5.58
CA LYS A 177 -19.53 2.75 -6.46
C LYS A 177 -19.70 1.68 -7.55
N ASP A 178 -18.59 1.27 -8.17
CA ASP A 178 -18.59 0.27 -9.25
C ASP A 178 -18.83 -1.16 -8.73
N ASN A 179 -18.68 -1.38 -7.42
CA ASN A 179 -18.84 -2.67 -6.77
C ASN A 179 -19.85 -2.62 -5.60
N PRO A 180 -21.12 -2.22 -5.82
CA PRO A 180 -22.10 -1.96 -4.76
C PRO A 180 -22.53 -3.20 -3.97
N HIS A 181 -22.22 -4.41 -4.46
CA HIS A 181 -22.53 -5.68 -3.81
C HIS A 181 -21.37 -6.23 -2.97
N GLU A 182 -20.22 -5.59 -3.05
CA GLU A 182 -19.07 -6.01 -2.27
C GLU A 182 -19.18 -5.54 -0.81
N ARG A 183 -18.70 -6.38 0.10
CA ARG A 183 -18.55 -6.06 1.51
C ARG A 183 -17.09 -5.71 1.78
N TRP A 184 -16.85 -4.55 2.37
CA TRP A 184 -15.49 -4.00 2.45
C TRP A 184 -14.88 -4.10 3.84
N ILE A 185 -13.59 -4.44 3.86
CA ILE A 185 -12.69 -4.27 5.00
C ILE A 185 -11.78 -3.09 4.71
N GLY A 186 -11.82 -2.08 5.56
CA GLY A 186 -10.87 -0.98 5.55
C GLY A 186 -9.55 -1.42 6.18
N LEU A 187 -8.46 -1.44 5.40
CA LEU A 187 -7.12 -1.41 5.97
C LEU A 187 -6.81 0.03 6.38
N TRP A 188 -6.33 0.24 7.59
CA TRP A 188 -6.15 1.58 8.13
C TRP A 188 -4.82 1.73 8.84
N GLU A 189 -4.04 2.73 8.48
CA GLU A 189 -2.76 3.06 9.11
C GLU A 189 -2.92 4.38 9.86
N THR A 190 -2.67 4.40 11.18
CA THR A 190 -2.73 5.62 11.99
C THR A 190 -1.35 6.12 12.40
N ASN A 191 -0.36 5.25 12.31
CA ASN A 191 1.04 5.55 12.52
C ASN A 191 1.92 4.51 11.81
N ARG A 192 3.15 4.87 11.55
CA ARG A 192 4.13 4.02 10.87
C ARG A 192 5.39 3.89 11.73
N GLY A 193 5.83 2.65 11.96
CA GLY A 193 7.01 2.31 12.73
C GLY A 193 6.69 1.66 14.08
N CYS A 194 7.74 1.19 14.77
CA CYS A 194 7.63 0.55 16.08
C CYS A 194 8.87 0.89 16.93
N PRO A 195 8.71 1.41 18.18
CA PRO A 195 9.86 1.81 18.99
C PRO A 195 10.56 0.62 19.65
N PHE A 196 9.94 -0.57 19.63
CA PHE A 196 10.48 -1.76 20.27
C PHE A 196 11.47 -2.49 19.35
N ALA A 197 12.50 -3.08 19.95
CA ALA A 197 13.54 -3.84 19.24
C ALA A 197 13.43 -5.33 19.59
N CYS A 198 12.25 -5.91 19.38
CA CYS A 198 12.03 -7.34 19.63
C CYS A 198 12.88 -8.18 18.67
N THR A 199 13.66 -9.12 19.20
CA THR A 199 14.66 -9.90 18.43
C THR A 199 14.07 -10.80 17.32
N PHE A 200 12.78 -11.11 17.42
CA PHE A 200 12.03 -11.96 16.48
C PHE A 200 11.16 -11.17 15.49
N CYS A 201 11.18 -9.83 15.53
CA CYS A 201 10.20 -9.00 14.85
C CYS A 201 10.87 -8.01 13.89
N ASP A 202 10.47 -8.00 12.63
CA ASP A 202 11.01 -7.10 11.61
C ASP A 202 10.51 -5.64 11.72
N TRP A 203 9.45 -5.38 12.49
CA TRP A 203 8.90 -4.04 12.66
C TRP A 203 9.84 -3.07 13.40
N GLY A 204 10.75 -3.55 14.21
CA GLY A 204 11.68 -2.76 15.02
C GLY A 204 13.10 -2.69 14.44
N VAL A 205 13.33 -3.12 13.19
CA VAL A 205 14.66 -3.16 12.58
C VAL A 205 14.97 -1.86 11.83
N GLY A 206 16.20 -1.36 12.01
CA GLY A 206 16.74 -0.24 11.26
C GLY A 206 15.91 1.04 11.39
N PHE A 207 15.54 1.61 10.26
CA PHE A 207 14.81 2.88 10.17
C PHE A 207 13.36 2.82 10.70
N LYS A 208 12.79 1.63 10.85
CA LYS A 208 11.41 1.43 11.34
C LYS A 208 11.23 1.73 12.85
N LYS A 209 12.32 1.99 13.60
CA LYS A 209 12.27 2.27 15.05
C LYS A 209 11.58 3.60 15.39
N LYS A 210 11.68 4.60 14.53
CA LYS A 210 11.02 5.88 14.77
C LYS A 210 9.55 5.78 14.36
N VAL A 211 8.66 6.11 15.30
CA VAL A 211 7.21 6.17 15.03
C VAL A 211 6.85 7.55 14.51
N SER A 212 6.25 7.60 13.33
CA SER A 212 5.62 8.79 12.77
C SER A 212 4.10 8.59 12.78
N LYS A 213 3.32 9.66 13.06
CA LYS A 213 1.87 9.59 13.28
C LYS A 213 1.15 10.53 12.34
N TYR A 214 -0.05 10.14 11.92
CA TYR A 214 -0.98 11.05 11.27
C TYR A 214 -1.70 11.95 12.28
N ASN A 215 -2.16 13.10 11.82
CA ASN A 215 -2.96 14.03 12.59
C ASN A 215 -4.32 13.39 12.96
N LEU A 216 -4.68 13.50 14.25
CA LEU A 216 -5.88 12.88 14.77
C LEU A 216 -7.15 13.58 14.27
N GLU A 217 -7.24 14.91 14.46
CA GLU A 217 -8.45 15.68 14.20
C GLU A 217 -8.61 16.00 12.72
N ASP A 218 -7.53 16.41 12.07
CA ASP A 218 -7.56 16.85 10.67
C ASP A 218 -7.53 15.71 9.65
N ARG A 219 -7.30 14.44 10.12
CA ARG A 219 -7.24 13.29 9.23
C ARG A 219 -7.98 12.06 9.77
N LEU A 220 -7.53 11.48 10.90
CA LEU A 220 -8.03 10.18 11.32
C LEU A 220 -9.53 10.19 11.62
N PHE A 221 -10.06 11.28 12.17
CA PHE A 221 -11.50 11.41 12.39
C PHE A 221 -12.30 11.49 11.10
N TYR A 222 -11.79 12.16 10.07
CA TYR A 222 -12.43 12.19 8.75
C TYR A 222 -12.42 10.82 8.06
N GLU A 223 -11.34 10.06 8.22
CA GLU A 223 -11.24 8.69 7.72
C GLU A 223 -12.25 7.77 8.41
N ILE A 224 -12.43 7.88 9.74
CA ILE A 224 -13.44 7.12 10.49
C ILE A 224 -14.86 7.50 10.01
N ASP A 225 -15.12 8.80 9.79
CA ASP A 225 -16.40 9.24 9.22
C ASP A 225 -16.62 8.71 7.82
N TRP A 226 -15.58 8.64 6.99
CA TRP A 226 -15.63 8.07 5.65
C TRP A 226 -15.99 6.57 5.70
N PHE A 227 -15.34 5.78 6.57
CA PHE A 227 -15.68 4.37 6.74
C PHE A 227 -17.16 4.17 7.08
N SER A 228 -17.69 4.99 7.98
CA SER A 228 -19.07 4.90 8.42
C SER A 228 -20.06 5.26 7.30
N LYS A 229 -19.81 6.35 6.58
CA LYS A 229 -20.64 6.83 5.48
C LYS A 229 -20.67 5.85 4.31
N ASN A 230 -19.54 5.20 4.02
CA ASN A 230 -19.39 4.22 2.95
C ASN A 230 -19.74 2.78 3.40
N LYS A 231 -20.29 2.60 4.62
CA LYS A 231 -20.73 1.31 5.16
C LYS A 231 -19.62 0.25 5.14
N VAL A 232 -18.38 0.66 5.40
CA VAL A 232 -17.26 -0.27 5.58
C VAL A 232 -17.56 -1.08 6.84
N GLU A 233 -17.70 -2.40 6.69
CA GLU A 233 -18.17 -3.24 7.80
C GLU A 233 -17.11 -3.45 8.86
N PHE A 234 -15.88 -3.65 8.44
CA PHE A 234 -14.78 -3.99 9.32
C PHE A 234 -13.58 -3.10 9.02
N VAL A 235 -12.93 -2.56 10.05
CA VAL A 235 -11.68 -1.82 9.92
C VAL A 235 -10.56 -2.57 10.62
N PHE A 236 -9.47 -2.81 9.92
CA PHE A 236 -8.25 -3.40 10.44
C PHE A 236 -7.14 -2.34 10.51
N ALA A 237 -6.78 -1.93 11.75
CA ALA A 237 -5.65 -1.04 11.95
C ALA A 237 -4.34 -1.79 11.72
N CYS A 238 -3.55 -1.30 10.77
CA CYS A 238 -2.28 -1.89 10.36
C CYS A 238 -1.12 -1.49 11.29
N ASP A 239 -1.39 -0.73 12.34
CA ASP A 239 -0.39 -0.25 13.28
C ASP A 239 0.27 -1.39 14.05
N ALA A 240 1.57 -1.28 14.30
CA ALA A 240 2.31 -2.28 15.06
C ALA A 240 1.93 -2.32 16.55
N ASN A 241 1.45 -1.20 17.11
CA ASN A 241 1.15 -1.05 18.54
C ASN A 241 0.03 -0.03 18.77
N PHE A 242 -1.20 -0.48 18.76
CA PHE A 242 -2.35 0.34 19.16
C PHE A 242 -2.48 0.33 20.69
N GLY A 243 -2.95 1.42 21.28
CA GLY A 243 -3.05 1.58 22.74
C GLY A 243 -1.76 2.10 23.42
N MET A 244 -0.70 2.34 22.65
CA MET A 244 0.55 2.89 23.16
C MET A 244 0.46 4.39 23.46
N TYR A 245 -0.40 5.10 22.76
CA TYR A 245 -0.58 6.56 22.88
C TYR A 245 -2.00 6.88 23.33
N LYS A 246 -2.25 6.90 24.66
CA LYS A 246 -3.59 7.05 25.26
C LYS A 246 -4.33 8.29 24.76
N ASP A 247 -3.65 9.44 24.69
CA ASP A 247 -4.25 10.72 24.26
C ASP A 247 -4.71 10.71 22.82
N ARG A 248 -4.25 9.76 22.02
CA ARG A 248 -4.65 9.53 20.64
C ARG A 248 -5.61 8.34 20.49
N ASP A 249 -5.26 7.21 21.08
CA ASP A 249 -5.92 5.94 20.81
C ASP A 249 -7.30 5.85 21.47
N LEU A 250 -7.48 6.46 22.66
CA LEU A 250 -8.79 6.56 23.31
C LEU A 250 -9.80 7.43 22.52
N PRO A 251 -9.46 8.64 22.06
CA PRO A 251 -10.34 9.40 21.15
C PRO A 251 -10.71 8.64 19.87
N ILE A 252 -9.79 7.89 19.28
CA ILE A 252 -10.06 7.03 18.11
C ILE A 252 -11.15 6.02 18.43
N VAL A 253 -11.00 5.24 19.52
CA VAL A 253 -11.99 4.23 19.92
C VAL A 253 -13.36 4.86 20.22
N LYS A 254 -13.38 6.01 20.88
CA LYS A 254 -14.62 6.77 21.14
C LYS A 254 -15.31 7.17 19.84
N LYS A 255 -14.55 7.73 18.90
CA LYS A 255 -15.08 8.14 17.58
C LYS A 255 -15.67 6.96 16.82
N PHE A 256 -15.02 5.78 16.84
CA PHE A 256 -15.59 4.55 16.25
C PHE A 256 -16.90 4.14 16.93
N ALA A 257 -16.97 4.19 18.27
CA ALA A 257 -18.17 3.85 19.03
C ALA A 257 -19.34 4.79 18.69
N GLU A 258 -19.09 6.11 18.71
CA GLU A 258 -20.07 7.13 18.34
C GLU A 258 -20.58 6.94 16.90
N ASN A 259 -19.69 6.65 15.96
CA ASN A 259 -20.06 6.42 14.57
C ASN A 259 -20.86 5.12 14.40
N LYS A 260 -20.51 4.05 15.10
CA LYS A 260 -21.28 2.81 15.11
C LYS A 260 -22.70 3.02 15.66
N GLU A 261 -22.85 3.77 16.75
CA GLU A 261 -24.17 4.12 17.30
C GLU A 261 -25.00 4.93 16.28
N ARG A 262 -24.36 5.87 15.60
CA ARG A 262 -25.06 6.79 14.69
C ARG A 262 -25.37 6.19 13.31
N TYR A 263 -24.44 5.42 12.74
CA TYR A 263 -24.49 4.95 11.36
C TYR A 263 -24.65 3.42 11.23
N GLY A 264 -24.43 2.68 12.33
CA GLY A 264 -24.35 1.21 12.30
C GLY A 264 -23.00 0.66 11.82
N PHE A 265 -22.12 1.52 11.34
CA PHE A 265 -20.83 1.17 10.75
C PHE A 265 -19.67 2.05 11.27
N PRO A 266 -18.42 1.52 11.28
CA PRO A 266 -18.06 0.12 11.10
C PRO A 266 -18.60 -0.79 12.23
N GLU A 267 -18.84 -2.07 11.90
CA GLU A 267 -19.32 -3.03 12.90
C GLU A 267 -18.24 -3.39 13.93
N ALA A 268 -16.98 -3.42 13.49
CA ALA A 268 -15.84 -3.73 14.34
C ALA A 268 -14.55 -3.06 13.87
N LEU A 269 -13.69 -2.76 14.85
CA LEU A 269 -12.30 -2.34 14.68
C LEU A 269 -11.39 -3.42 15.25
N SER A 270 -10.47 -3.91 14.44
CA SER A 270 -9.39 -4.82 14.87
C SER A 270 -8.07 -4.05 14.98
N VAL A 271 -7.35 -4.26 16.06
CA VAL A 271 -6.09 -3.59 16.34
C VAL A 271 -5.02 -4.59 16.80
N GLN A 272 -3.75 -4.27 16.59
CA GLN A 272 -2.62 -4.95 17.20
C GLN A 272 -2.26 -4.24 18.50
N ASN A 273 -2.72 -4.78 19.62
CA ASN A 273 -2.48 -4.17 20.93
C ASN A 273 -1.00 -4.10 21.29
N THR A 274 -0.60 -2.99 21.91
CA THR A 274 0.73 -2.88 22.50
C THR A 274 0.90 -3.88 23.65
N LYS A 275 2.06 -4.54 23.71
CA LYS A 275 2.33 -5.57 24.73
C LYS A 275 2.83 -5.01 26.07
N ASN A 276 3.17 -3.72 26.11
CA ASN A 276 3.83 -3.08 27.24
C ASN A 276 2.94 -2.03 27.93
N SER A 277 1.62 -2.07 27.75
CA SER A 277 0.69 -1.20 28.44
C SER A 277 -0.23 -2.02 29.34
N ASN A 278 -0.13 -1.84 30.65
CA ASN A 278 -0.96 -2.53 31.64
C ASN A 278 -2.35 -1.89 31.82
N GLU A 279 -2.68 -0.79 31.13
CA GLU A 279 -3.85 0.03 31.43
C GLU A 279 -4.84 0.20 30.26
N VAL A 280 -4.56 -0.36 29.09
CA VAL A 280 -5.37 -0.16 27.87
C VAL A 280 -5.75 -1.47 27.17
N SER A 281 -5.27 -2.58 27.68
CA SER A 281 -5.64 -3.91 27.15
C SER A 281 -6.93 -4.45 27.76
#